data_3a45f4a8f4b5a6f69bf1a44335ce46f3
#
_entry.id   3a45f4a8f4b5a6f69bf1a44335ce46f3
#
_cell.length_a   1.000
_cell.length_b   1.000
_cell.length_c   1.000
_cell.angle_alpha   90.00
_cell.angle_beta   90.00
_cell.angle_gamma   90.00
#
_symmetry.space_group_name_H-M   'P 1'
#
loop_
_entity.id
_entity.type
_entity.pdbx_description
1 polymer ?
#
loop_
_entity_poly.entity_id
_entity_poly.type
_entity_poly.pdbx_seq_one_letter_code
_entity_poly.pdbx_strand_id
1 'polypeptide(L)'
;MQADLTEGYGVGKIANMSAELMTRFKNVTADGALLELVIWKVPQPVPPTSHGYKYRAVYVVDGVRIVGFDNERGKGDHCHLDGAELPYTFTSVEQLIEDFIAAVDIRRTK
;
A
#
# COMPACT_ATOMS: atom_id res chain seq x y z
N MET A 1 -10.06 12.50 8.29
CA MET A 1 -8.80 11.88 7.99
C MET A 1 -8.45 10.78 8.94
N GLN A 2 -8.43 11.07 10.20
CA GLN A 2 -8.06 10.05 11.16
C GLN A 2 -9.03 8.89 11.14
N ALA A 3 -10.31 9.18 11.01
CA ALA A 3 -11.32 8.14 10.96
C ALA A 3 -11.05 7.19 9.79
N ASP A 4 -10.66 7.75 8.65
CA ASP A 4 -10.37 6.93 7.49
C ASP A 4 -9.23 5.99 7.75
N LEU A 5 -8.21 6.47 8.45
CA LEU A 5 -7.06 5.63 8.73
C LEU A 5 -7.45 4.44 9.57
N THR A 6 -8.30 4.67 10.54
CA THR A 6 -8.76 3.61 11.41
C THR A 6 -9.58 2.59 10.63
N GLU A 7 -10.52 3.08 9.86
CA GLU A 7 -11.44 2.22 9.15
C GLU A 7 -10.75 1.47 8.02
N GLY A 8 -9.90 2.17 7.30
CA GLY A 8 -9.27 1.60 6.12
C GLY A 8 -8.34 0.45 6.42
N TYR A 9 -7.77 0.43 7.58
CA TYR A 9 -6.75 -0.57 7.89
C TYR A 9 -7.18 -1.58 8.92
N GLY A 10 -8.37 -1.43 9.45
CA GLY A 10 -8.85 -2.39 10.40
C GLY A 10 -7.99 -2.49 11.65
N VAL A 11 -7.11 -1.55 11.86
CA VAL A 11 -6.34 -1.54 13.11
C VAL A 11 -7.27 -1.08 14.19
N GLY A 12 -7.40 -1.85 15.21
CA GLY A 12 -8.27 -1.52 16.31
C GLY A 12 -7.80 -0.26 17.01
N LYS A 13 -8.64 0.24 17.88
CA LYS A 13 -8.32 1.45 18.60
C LYS A 13 -7.02 1.34 19.35
N ILE A 14 -6.74 0.19 19.90
CA ILE A 14 -5.52 0.00 20.68
C ILE A 14 -4.31 0.10 19.77
N ALA A 15 -4.38 -0.57 18.62
CA ALA A 15 -3.28 -0.56 17.70
C ALA A 15 -3.03 0.86 17.17
N ASN A 16 -4.12 1.62 16.96
CA ASN A 16 -4.00 2.98 16.50
C ASN A 16 -3.18 3.84 17.42
N MET A 17 -3.29 3.62 18.69
CA MET A 17 -2.58 4.44 19.65
C MET A 17 -1.08 4.29 19.53
N SER A 18 -0.62 3.18 18.96
CA SER A 18 0.80 2.92 18.79
C SER A 18 1.25 2.93 17.33
N ALA A 19 0.31 3.00 16.40
CA ALA A 19 0.65 3.05 14.99
C ALA A 19 1.22 4.41 14.64
N GLU A 20 2.24 4.41 13.80
CA GLU A 20 2.95 5.62 13.44
C GLU A 20 2.94 5.77 11.93
N LEU A 21 2.43 6.89 11.44
CA LEU A 21 2.41 7.16 10.02
C LEU A 21 3.82 7.44 9.52
N MET A 22 4.32 6.60 8.63
CA MET A 22 5.66 6.75 8.08
C MET A 22 5.65 7.64 6.86
N THR A 23 4.70 7.42 5.96
CA THR A 23 4.60 8.26 4.78
C THR A 23 3.19 8.16 4.20
N ARG A 24 2.78 9.24 3.55
CA ARG A 24 1.50 9.29 2.88
C ARG A 24 1.64 10.20 1.67
N PHE A 25 1.17 9.70 0.53
CA PHE A 25 1.26 10.42 -0.72
C PHE A 25 0.00 10.17 -1.53
N LYS A 26 -0.53 11.22 -2.13
CA LYS A 26 -1.68 11.10 -3.02
C LYS A 26 -1.53 12.13 -4.11
N ASN A 27 -1.70 11.70 -5.34
CA ASN A 27 -1.59 12.57 -6.49
C ASN A 27 -2.55 12.13 -7.58
N VAL A 28 -3.22 13.10 -8.19
CA VAL A 28 -4.03 12.86 -9.37
C VAL A 28 -3.26 13.46 -10.53
N THR A 29 -2.92 12.63 -11.49
CA THR A 29 -2.11 13.07 -12.63
C THR A 29 -2.95 13.89 -13.58
N ALA A 30 -2.28 14.57 -14.54
CA ALA A 30 -2.96 15.42 -15.50
C ALA A 30 -3.99 14.65 -16.34
N ASP A 31 -3.73 13.37 -16.57
CA ASP A 31 -4.63 12.53 -17.35
C ASP A 31 -5.68 11.82 -16.49
N GLY A 32 -5.77 12.20 -15.20
CA GLY A 32 -6.83 11.70 -14.34
C GLY A 32 -6.52 10.42 -13.59
N ALA A 33 -5.32 9.89 -13.72
CA ALA A 33 -4.94 8.71 -12.96
C ALA A 33 -4.67 9.06 -11.51
N LEU A 34 -4.87 8.10 -10.63
CA LEU A 34 -4.67 8.29 -9.18
C LEU A 34 -3.46 7.47 -8.73
N LEU A 35 -2.56 8.13 -8.02
CA LEU A 35 -1.46 7.49 -7.32
C LEU A 35 -1.66 7.70 -5.83
N GLU A 36 -1.61 6.64 -5.04
CA GLU A 36 -1.77 6.77 -3.61
C GLU A 36 -0.89 5.76 -2.88
N LEU A 37 -0.23 6.23 -1.83
CA LEU A 37 0.65 5.40 -1.04
C LEU A 37 0.49 5.79 0.42
N VAL A 38 0.36 4.80 1.29
CA VAL A 38 0.37 5.04 2.73
C VAL A 38 1.09 3.88 3.41
N ILE A 39 1.96 4.22 4.34
CA ILE A 39 2.73 3.24 5.09
C ILE A 39 2.69 3.60 6.56
N TRP A 40 2.30 2.62 7.38
CA TRP A 40 2.25 2.74 8.83
C TRP A 40 3.27 1.80 9.45
N LYS A 41 3.94 2.27 10.48
CA LYS A 41 4.66 1.38 11.38
C LYS A 41 3.69 0.95 12.46
N VAL A 42 3.53 -0.36 12.63
CA VAL A 42 2.53 -0.88 13.55
C VAL A 42 3.20 -1.62 14.70
N PRO A 43 2.59 -1.62 15.91
CA PRO A 43 3.23 -2.24 17.08
C PRO A 43 3.28 -3.76 16.99
N GLN A 44 2.37 -4.35 16.21
CA GLN A 44 2.30 -5.79 16.03
C GLN A 44 2.28 -6.08 14.55
N PRO A 45 3.06 -7.04 14.07
CA PRO A 45 2.99 -7.43 12.67
C PRO A 45 1.57 -7.83 12.28
N VAL A 46 1.22 -7.59 11.03
CA VAL A 46 -0.08 -8.01 10.49
C VAL A 46 0.07 -9.43 9.97
N PRO A 47 -0.44 -10.44 10.68
CA PRO A 47 -0.22 -11.82 10.28
C PRO A 47 -0.77 -12.09 8.89
N PRO A 48 -0.12 -12.91 8.08
CA PRO A 48 1.07 -13.71 8.38
C PRO A 48 2.39 -12.99 8.14
N THR A 49 2.41 -11.67 7.88
CA THR A 49 3.68 -10.97 7.71
C THR A 49 4.39 -10.88 9.04
N SER A 50 5.73 -10.84 8.99
CA SER A 50 6.54 -10.75 10.19
C SER A 50 7.17 -9.38 10.36
N HIS A 51 7.09 -8.53 9.35
CA HIS A 51 7.63 -7.18 9.48
C HIS A 51 6.61 -6.27 10.18
N GLY A 52 7.08 -5.11 10.62
CA GLY A 52 6.27 -4.21 11.44
C GLY A 52 5.62 -3.08 10.66
N TYR A 53 5.18 -3.32 9.43
CA TYR A 53 4.57 -2.27 8.63
C TYR A 53 3.24 -2.70 8.05
N LYS A 54 2.33 -1.75 7.94
CA LYS A 54 1.06 -1.91 7.23
C LYS A 54 1.07 -0.89 6.11
N TYR A 55 0.84 -1.33 4.88
CA TYR A 55 0.97 -0.44 3.74
C TYR A 55 -0.08 -0.72 2.67
N ARG A 56 -0.30 0.29 1.87
CA ARG A 56 -1.15 0.21 0.70
C ARG A 56 -0.65 1.22 -0.32
N ALA A 57 -0.41 0.76 -1.54
CA ALA A 57 0.02 1.61 -2.64
C ALA A 57 -0.80 1.22 -3.86
N VAL A 58 -1.40 2.19 -4.55
CA VAL A 58 -2.24 1.90 -5.71
C VAL A 58 -1.99 2.91 -6.83
N TYR A 59 -2.11 2.42 -8.05
CA TYR A 59 -2.17 3.23 -9.26
C TYR A 59 -3.45 2.83 -9.97
N VAL A 60 -4.34 3.82 -10.14
CA VAL A 60 -5.69 3.60 -10.66
C VAL A 60 -5.88 4.44 -11.91
N VAL A 61 -6.30 3.83 -13.00
CA VAL A 61 -6.56 4.51 -14.27
C VAL A 61 -8.00 4.21 -14.65
N ASP A 62 -8.77 5.27 -14.88
CA ASP A 62 -10.18 5.15 -15.27
C ASP A 62 -10.96 4.25 -14.32
N GLY A 63 -10.68 4.39 -13.03
CA GLY A 63 -11.37 3.63 -12.00
C GLY A 63 -10.91 2.18 -11.85
N VAL A 64 -9.90 1.77 -12.61
CA VAL A 64 -9.38 0.40 -12.57
C VAL A 64 -8.02 0.39 -11.90
N ARG A 65 -7.85 -0.46 -10.90
CA ARG A 65 -6.55 -0.59 -10.24
C ARG A 65 -5.60 -1.36 -11.15
N ILE A 66 -4.58 -0.68 -11.63
CA ILE A 66 -3.57 -1.27 -12.51
C ILE A 66 -2.41 -1.83 -11.71
N VAL A 67 -2.03 -1.13 -10.64
CA VAL A 67 -0.96 -1.56 -9.74
C VAL A 67 -1.45 -1.44 -8.32
N GLY A 68 -1.17 -2.45 -7.51
CA GLY A 68 -1.47 -2.41 -6.08
C GLY A 68 -0.45 -3.21 -5.31
N PHE A 69 0.00 -2.67 -4.19
CA PHE A 69 0.87 -3.38 -3.25
C PHE A 69 0.26 -3.18 -1.87
N ASP A 70 0.02 -4.27 -1.14
CA ASP A 70 -0.45 -4.13 0.22
C ASP A 70 -0.17 -5.41 1.01
N ASN A 71 -0.32 -5.32 2.33
CA ASN A 71 -0.35 -6.50 3.16
C ASN A 71 -1.66 -6.49 3.92
N GLU A 72 -2.26 -7.65 4.01
CA GLU A 72 -3.59 -7.81 4.53
C GLU A 72 -3.62 -8.96 5.52
N ARG A 73 -4.34 -8.76 6.63
CA ARG A 73 -4.47 -9.81 7.62
C ARG A 73 -5.01 -11.07 6.97
N GLY A 74 -4.30 -12.17 7.18
CA GLY A 74 -4.68 -13.44 6.62
C GLY A 74 -4.12 -13.72 5.24
N LYS A 75 -3.65 -12.70 4.53
CA LYS A 75 -3.11 -12.88 3.16
C LYS A 75 -1.64 -12.56 3.07
N GLY A 76 -1.14 -11.67 3.91
CA GLY A 76 0.25 -11.27 3.88
C GLY A 76 0.56 -10.26 2.79
N ASP A 77 1.84 -10.17 2.46
CA ASP A 77 2.30 -9.23 1.44
C ASP A 77 1.94 -9.76 0.06
N HIS A 78 1.37 -8.89 -0.76
CA HIS A 78 1.02 -9.28 -2.12
C HIS A 78 0.95 -8.04 -3.00
N CYS A 79 0.92 -8.26 -4.30
CA CYS A 79 0.75 -7.17 -5.25
C CYS A 79 -0.23 -7.57 -6.33
N HIS A 80 -0.81 -6.56 -6.95
CA HIS A 80 -1.72 -6.71 -8.07
C HIS A 80 -1.11 -5.98 -9.25
N LEU A 81 -0.93 -6.68 -10.35
CA LEU A 81 -0.36 -6.11 -11.56
C LEU A 81 -1.25 -6.50 -12.73
N ASP A 82 -1.88 -5.49 -13.33
CA ASP A 82 -2.75 -5.69 -14.50
C ASP A 82 -3.81 -6.76 -14.25
N GLY A 83 -4.37 -6.76 -13.05
CA GLY A 83 -5.45 -7.66 -12.69
C GLY A 83 -5.02 -8.99 -12.08
N ALA A 84 -3.73 -9.29 -12.07
CA ALA A 84 -3.24 -10.54 -11.50
C ALA A 84 -2.73 -10.28 -10.08
N GLU A 85 -3.08 -11.17 -9.17
CA GLU A 85 -2.58 -11.09 -7.80
C GLU A 85 -1.38 -12.01 -7.64
N LEU A 86 -0.27 -11.46 -7.12
CA LEU A 86 1.00 -12.16 -7.02
C LEU A 86 1.55 -11.99 -5.61
N PRO A 87 2.32 -12.97 -5.14
CA PRO A 87 3.03 -12.78 -3.86
C PRO A 87 4.07 -11.68 -4.00
N TYR A 88 4.30 -10.96 -2.91
CA TYR A 88 5.29 -9.91 -2.88
C TYR A 88 6.20 -10.13 -1.67
N THR A 89 7.49 -9.97 -1.84
CA THR A 89 8.45 -10.09 -0.75
C THR A 89 8.82 -8.70 -0.26
N PHE A 90 8.29 -8.33 0.89
CA PHE A 90 8.62 -7.05 1.51
C PHE A 90 10.01 -7.14 2.14
N THR A 91 10.87 -6.20 1.82
CA THR A 91 12.22 -6.17 2.41
C THR A 91 12.44 -4.88 3.21
N SER A 92 12.00 -3.76 2.69
CA SER A 92 12.13 -2.48 3.38
C SER A 92 11.12 -1.49 2.83
N VAL A 93 10.89 -0.42 3.57
CA VAL A 93 10.02 0.66 3.13
C VAL A 93 10.56 1.28 1.84
N GLU A 94 11.87 1.49 1.80
CA GLU A 94 12.50 2.08 0.62
C GLU A 94 12.32 1.21 -0.61
N GLN A 95 12.50 -0.09 -0.44
CA GLN A 95 12.36 -1.01 -1.57
C GLN A 95 10.91 -1.08 -2.03
N LEU A 96 9.97 -1.07 -1.10
CA LEU A 96 8.55 -1.06 -1.44
C LEU A 96 8.22 0.13 -2.31
N ILE A 97 8.69 1.31 -1.93
CA ILE A 97 8.43 2.53 -2.69
C ILE A 97 9.04 2.43 -4.08
N GLU A 98 10.27 1.93 -4.17
CA GLU A 98 10.94 1.77 -5.46
C GLU A 98 10.21 0.77 -6.35
N ASP A 99 9.77 -0.34 -5.77
CA ASP A 99 9.04 -1.36 -6.54
C ASP A 99 7.72 -0.81 -7.07
N PHE A 100 7.02 -0.03 -6.24
CA PHE A 100 5.78 0.59 -6.65
C PHE A 100 6.00 1.57 -7.79
N ILE A 101 6.99 2.46 -7.63
CA ILE A 101 7.29 3.45 -8.66
C ILE A 101 7.69 2.77 -9.97
N ALA A 102 8.52 1.73 -9.90
CA ALA A 102 8.94 1.01 -11.09
C ALA A 102 7.76 0.37 -11.82
N ALA A 103 6.85 -0.24 -11.06
CA ALA A 103 5.67 -0.87 -11.65
C ALA A 103 4.77 0.15 -12.34
N VAL A 104 4.63 1.34 -11.73
CA VAL A 104 3.83 2.42 -12.32
C VAL A 104 4.49 2.95 -13.59
N ASP A 105 5.81 3.20 -13.52
CA ASP A 105 6.53 3.79 -14.65
C ASP A 105 6.44 2.93 -15.91
N ILE A 106 6.58 1.63 -15.76
CA ILE A 106 6.48 0.73 -16.89
C ILE A 106 5.13 0.91 -17.59
N ARG A 107 4.08 1.09 -16.81
CA ARG A 107 2.74 1.19 -17.36
C ARG A 107 2.41 2.58 -17.91
N ARG A 108 3.08 3.58 -17.40
CA ARG A 108 2.83 4.95 -17.87
C ARG A 108 3.56 5.28 -19.16
N THR A 109 4.64 4.58 -19.44
CA THR A 109 5.44 4.87 -20.62
C THR A 109 4.92 4.17 -21.87
N LYS A 110 3.88 3.41 -21.75
CA LYS A 110 3.31 2.71 -22.91
C LYS A 110 2.46 3.58 -23.76
#